data_f57c1e948b5c20c53e1595a636b29299
#
_entry.id   f57c1e948b5c20c53e1595a636b29299
#
_cell.length_a   1.000
_cell.length_b   1.000
_cell.length_c   1.000
_cell.angle_alpha   90.00
_cell.angle_beta   90.00
_cell.angle_gamma   90.00
#
_symmetry.space_group_name_H-M   'P 1'
#
loop_
_entity.id
_entity.type
_entity.pdbx_description
1 polymer ?
#
loop_
_entity_poly.entity_id
_entity_poly.type
_entity_poly.pdbx_seq_one_letter_code
_entity_poly.pdbx_strand_id
1 'polypeptide(L)'
;MSGENIVVWGTTKTLEANGASISNNALAQADDASYDIVNDGSSYPDAEFVLTGAFGTGPTEGTTLALYARPLDVDGTADTEAPETTRATVFIGTFTVNNVTSTQNIVLNGLFAVGVPKKADYYIHNNGTGQSLSAGWTLKVTPRTNKAAP
;
A
#
# COMPACT_ATOMS: atom_id res chain seq x y z
N MET A 1 -33.10 1.40 19.42
CA MET A 1 -32.09 0.35 19.30
C MET A 1 -30.80 0.99 18.81
N SER A 2 -29.69 0.82 19.49
CA SER A 2 -28.40 1.17 18.96
C SER A 2 -28.11 0.17 17.84
N GLY A 3 -28.11 0.62 16.59
CA GLY A 3 -27.74 -0.22 15.47
C GLY A 3 -26.33 -0.74 15.68
N GLU A 4 -26.11 -2.03 15.51
CA GLU A 4 -24.77 -2.60 15.48
C GLU A 4 -23.99 -1.98 14.30
N ASN A 5 -22.74 -1.65 14.54
CA ASN A 5 -21.86 -1.23 13.44
C ASN A 5 -21.35 -2.47 12.71
N ILE A 6 -21.56 -2.50 11.42
CA ILE A 6 -21.00 -3.54 10.53
C ILE A 6 -19.84 -2.98 9.72
N VAL A 7 -18.88 -3.84 9.44
CA VAL A 7 -17.77 -3.53 8.53
C VAL A 7 -18.23 -3.84 7.10
N VAL A 8 -18.01 -2.87 6.20
CA VAL A 8 -18.36 -3.01 4.78
C VAL A 8 -17.08 -2.84 3.96
N TRP A 9 -16.86 -3.78 3.06
CA TRP A 9 -15.73 -3.77 2.13
C TRP A 9 -16.20 -3.39 0.73
N GLY A 10 -15.39 -2.60 0.05
CA GLY A 10 -15.59 -2.28 -1.37
C GLY A 10 -14.87 -3.24 -2.30
N THR A 11 -14.79 -2.87 -3.57
CA THR A 11 -14.13 -3.66 -4.60
C THR A 11 -12.62 -3.45 -4.54
N THR A 12 -11.85 -4.53 -4.57
CA THR A 12 -10.39 -4.50 -4.62
C THR A 12 -9.90 -3.90 -5.94
N LYS A 13 -8.96 -2.96 -5.86
CA LYS A 13 -8.25 -2.39 -7.01
C LYS A 13 -6.79 -2.81 -6.99
N THR A 14 -6.25 -3.15 -8.15
CA THR A 14 -4.81 -3.39 -8.33
C THR A 14 -4.12 -2.08 -8.66
N LEU A 15 -3.11 -1.72 -7.88
CA LEU A 15 -2.28 -0.54 -8.07
C LEU A 15 -0.99 -0.86 -8.80
N GLU A 16 -0.53 -2.10 -8.65
CA GLU A 16 0.62 -2.66 -9.36
C GLU A 16 0.38 -4.16 -9.59
N ALA A 17 0.50 -4.60 -10.84
CA ALA A 17 0.27 -5.99 -11.22
C ALA A 17 1.56 -6.77 -11.52
N ASN A 18 2.64 -6.08 -11.84
CA ASN A 18 3.91 -6.71 -12.23
C ASN A 18 5.09 -5.77 -12.00
N GLY A 19 5.27 -5.34 -10.75
CA GLY A 19 6.28 -4.36 -10.39
C GLY A 19 7.70 -4.78 -10.70
N ALA A 20 8.54 -3.82 -11.09
CA ALA A 20 9.95 -4.04 -11.29
C ALA A 20 10.68 -4.35 -9.97
N SER A 21 11.81 -5.05 -10.04
CA SER A 21 12.61 -5.35 -8.84
C SER A 21 12.98 -4.09 -8.06
N ILE A 22 12.86 -4.15 -6.72
CA ILE A 22 13.23 -3.05 -5.83
C ILE A 22 14.45 -3.46 -5.00
N SER A 23 15.59 -2.86 -5.32
CA SER A 23 16.84 -3.12 -4.59
C SER A 23 16.71 -2.71 -3.11
N ASN A 24 17.55 -3.30 -2.26
CA ASN A 24 17.65 -2.89 -0.86
C ASN A 24 17.90 -1.38 -0.74
N ASN A 25 17.15 -0.71 0.12
CA ASN A 25 17.12 0.76 0.32
C ASN A 25 16.65 1.58 -0.90
N ALA A 26 16.05 0.95 -1.92
CA ALA A 26 15.46 1.65 -3.06
C ALA A 26 13.95 1.80 -2.92
N LEU A 27 13.40 2.70 -3.73
CA LEU A 27 11.98 3.05 -3.76
C LEU A 27 11.45 2.88 -5.19
N ALA A 28 10.23 2.36 -5.32
CA ALA A 28 9.54 2.25 -6.60
C ALA A 28 8.07 2.66 -6.46
N GLN A 29 7.55 3.27 -7.51
CA GLN A 29 6.12 3.56 -7.63
C GLN A 29 5.35 2.30 -8.02
N ALA A 30 4.16 2.13 -7.46
CA ALA A 30 3.13 1.27 -8.01
C ALA A 30 2.46 2.07 -9.14
N ASP A 31 2.83 1.81 -10.39
CA ASP A 31 2.59 2.72 -11.50
C ASP A 31 1.47 2.30 -12.46
N ASP A 32 0.81 1.18 -12.21
CA ASP A 32 -0.34 0.76 -13.01
C ASP A 32 -1.58 1.62 -12.76
N ALA A 33 -1.78 2.09 -11.54
CA ALA A 33 -2.92 2.95 -11.19
C ALA A 33 -2.70 3.76 -9.92
N SER A 34 -3.26 4.99 -9.89
CA SER A 34 -3.52 5.72 -8.66
C SER A 34 -4.80 5.20 -7.98
N TYR A 35 -4.98 5.50 -6.70
CA TYR A 35 -6.20 5.18 -5.97
C TYR A 35 -6.95 6.45 -5.59
N ASP A 36 -8.22 6.51 -5.99
CA ASP A 36 -9.16 7.61 -5.72
C ASP A 36 -10.32 7.07 -4.88
N ILE A 37 -10.46 7.53 -3.64
CA ILE A 37 -11.50 7.02 -2.73
C ILE A 37 -12.93 7.29 -3.24
N VAL A 38 -13.13 8.32 -4.06
CA VAL A 38 -14.45 8.65 -4.61
C VAL A 38 -14.79 7.75 -5.79
N ASN A 39 -13.85 7.58 -6.73
CA ASN A 39 -14.11 6.83 -7.96
C ASN A 39 -13.86 5.33 -7.79
N ASP A 40 -12.85 4.94 -7.01
CA ASP A 40 -12.44 3.55 -6.83
C ASP A 40 -12.91 2.96 -5.50
N GLY A 41 -13.06 3.80 -4.48
CA GLY A 41 -13.21 3.39 -3.08
C GLY A 41 -14.61 3.55 -2.51
N SER A 42 -15.65 3.77 -3.31
CA SER A 42 -17.03 4.00 -2.84
C SER A 42 -17.14 5.12 -1.78
N SER A 43 -16.22 6.08 -1.79
CA SER A 43 -16.07 7.14 -0.78
C SER A 43 -15.78 6.61 0.64
N TYR A 44 -15.22 5.41 0.76
CA TYR A 44 -14.82 4.85 2.05
C TYR A 44 -13.49 5.45 2.49
N PRO A 45 -13.40 5.94 3.76
CA PRO A 45 -12.22 6.68 4.21
C PRO A 45 -11.00 5.82 4.49
N ASP A 46 -11.21 4.51 4.69
CA ASP A 46 -10.17 3.55 5.03
C ASP A 46 -9.98 2.52 3.93
N ALA A 47 -8.80 1.93 3.88
CA ALA A 47 -8.50 0.86 2.94
C ALA A 47 -7.49 -0.15 3.54
N GLU A 48 -7.62 -1.40 3.13
CA GLU A 48 -6.63 -2.45 3.34
C GLU A 48 -5.68 -2.49 2.16
N PHE A 49 -4.38 -2.58 2.43
CA PHE A 49 -3.36 -2.81 1.42
C PHE A 49 -2.74 -4.20 1.60
N VAL A 50 -2.59 -4.92 0.50
CA VAL A 50 -1.90 -6.21 0.47
C VAL A 50 -0.79 -6.15 -0.58
N LEU A 51 0.43 -6.41 -0.14
CA LEU A 51 1.59 -6.61 -0.99
C LEU A 51 1.83 -8.10 -1.17
N THR A 52 1.95 -8.53 -2.41
CA THR A 52 2.34 -9.90 -2.76
C THR A 52 3.68 -9.86 -3.48
N GLY A 53 4.66 -10.57 -2.99
CA GLY A 53 6.00 -10.57 -3.58
C GLY A 53 6.90 -11.65 -3.03
N ALA A 54 8.06 -11.78 -3.63
CA ALA A 54 9.08 -12.76 -3.25
C ALA A 54 10.47 -12.13 -3.27
N PHE A 55 11.41 -12.81 -2.61
CA PHE A 55 12.82 -12.46 -2.60
C PHE A 55 13.61 -13.64 -3.17
N GLY A 56 14.61 -13.37 -3.99
CA GLY A 56 15.49 -14.41 -4.53
C GLY A 56 16.36 -15.08 -3.46
N THR A 57 16.69 -14.34 -2.42
CA THR A 57 17.33 -14.79 -1.18
C THR A 57 16.48 -14.27 -0.02
N GLY A 58 16.31 -15.06 1.03
CA GLY A 58 15.49 -14.67 2.18
C GLY A 58 15.95 -13.33 2.79
N PRO A 59 15.06 -12.37 2.95
CA PRO A 59 15.38 -11.09 3.58
C PRO A 59 15.60 -11.27 5.08
N THR A 60 16.16 -10.27 5.75
CA THR A 60 16.26 -10.29 7.22
C THR A 60 14.86 -10.30 7.82
N GLU A 61 14.58 -11.30 8.66
CA GLU A 61 13.28 -11.46 9.31
C GLU A 61 12.90 -10.24 10.16
N GLY A 62 11.63 -9.84 10.08
CA GLY A 62 11.10 -8.72 10.84
C GLY A 62 11.46 -7.34 10.29
N THR A 63 12.23 -7.26 9.20
CA THR A 63 12.45 -6.01 8.48
C THR A 63 11.22 -5.64 7.63
N THR A 64 11.19 -4.46 7.06
CA THR A 64 9.97 -3.93 6.46
C THR A 64 10.16 -3.38 5.07
N LEU A 65 9.08 -3.48 4.28
CA LEU A 65 8.84 -2.65 3.11
C LEU A 65 7.88 -1.54 3.54
N ALA A 66 8.23 -0.28 3.31
CA ALA A 66 7.39 0.84 3.72
C ALA A 66 6.49 1.30 2.57
N LEU A 67 5.23 1.66 2.89
CA LEU A 67 4.27 2.23 1.96
C LEU A 67 4.17 3.73 2.17
N TYR A 68 4.40 4.49 1.10
CA TYR A 68 4.21 5.94 1.05
C TYR A 68 3.13 6.31 0.04
N ALA A 69 2.41 7.39 0.31
CA ALA A 69 1.48 7.99 -0.63
C ALA A 69 2.00 9.34 -1.13
N ARG A 70 1.75 9.62 -2.40
CA ARG A 70 1.84 10.94 -2.98
C ARG A 70 0.42 11.44 -3.21
N PRO A 71 -0.13 12.32 -2.35
CA PRO A 71 -1.45 12.88 -2.59
C PRO A 71 -1.50 13.64 -3.92
N LEU A 72 -2.55 13.41 -4.69
CA LEU A 72 -2.83 14.07 -5.96
C LEU A 72 -4.04 14.98 -5.83
N ASP A 73 -4.14 15.96 -6.71
CA ASP A 73 -5.28 16.90 -6.79
C ASP A 73 -5.56 17.61 -5.44
N VAL A 74 -4.50 17.97 -4.71
CA VAL A 74 -4.62 18.56 -3.38
C VAL A 74 -5.28 19.95 -3.45
N ASP A 75 -4.96 20.72 -4.49
CA ASP A 75 -5.51 22.06 -4.73
C ASP A 75 -6.18 22.20 -6.11
N GLY A 76 -6.51 21.08 -6.74
CA GLY A 76 -7.15 21.01 -8.04
C GLY A 76 -6.20 20.88 -9.22
N THR A 77 -4.97 21.37 -9.12
CA THR A 77 -3.97 21.33 -10.22
C THR A 77 -2.56 21.05 -9.77
N ALA A 78 -2.22 21.34 -8.52
CA ALA A 78 -0.89 21.10 -7.98
C ALA A 78 -0.87 19.82 -7.15
N ASP A 79 0.03 18.93 -7.50
CA ASP A 79 0.30 17.71 -6.75
C ASP A 79 1.39 17.96 -5.71
N THR A 80 1.43 17.13 -4.69
CA THR A 80 2.56 17.08 -3.78
C THR A 80 3.77 16.47 -4.48
N GLU A 81 4.94 16.68 -3.90
CA GLU A 81 6.15 16.08 -4.44
C GLU A 81 6.19 14.56 -4.26
N ALA A 82 6.79 13.86 -5.22
CA ALA A 82 6.97 12.42 -5.12
C ALA A 82 7.91 12.04 -3.96
N PRO A 83 7.69 10.91 -3.28
CA PRO A 83 8.64 10.37 -2.32
C PRO A 83 9.99 10.08 -2.98
N GLU A 84 11.05 10.28 -2.22
CA GLU A 84 12.41 9.88 -2.55
C GLU A 84 13.03 9.19 -1.33
N THR A 85 14.15 8.49 -1.52
CA THR A 85 14.83 7.80 -0.40
C THR A 85 15.29 8.75 0.71
N THR A 86 15.46 10.02 0.37
CA THR A 86 15.86 11.09 1.31
C THR A 86 14.70 11.99 1.72
N ARG A 87 13.53 11.82 1.11
CA ARG A 87 12.34 12.65 1.34
C ARG A 87 11.09 11.79 1.35
N ALA A 88 10.55 11.54 2.54
CA ALA A 88 9.24 10.95 2.72
C ALA A 88 8.17 12.03 2.54
N THR A 89 7.05 11.67 1.91
CA THR A 89 5.85 12.49 1.88
C THR A 89 4.84 11.98 2.91
N VAL A 90 3.80 11.26 2.48
CA VAL A 90 2.82 10.70 3.41
C VAL A 90 3.16 9.24 3.67
N PHE A 91 3.67 8.95 4.86
CA PHE A 91 3.89 7.58 5.32
C PHE A 91 2.55 6.94 5.69
N ILE A 92 2.27 5.76 5.13
CA ILE A 92 1.03 5.03 5.36
C ILE A 92 1.26 3.88 6.35
N GLY A 93 2.33 3.11 6.19
CA GLY A 93 2.63 1.99 7.06
C GLY A 93 3.72 1.08 6.50
N THR A 94 3.82 -0.11 7.06
CA THR A 94 4.85 -1.09 6.71
C THR A 94 4.29 -2.48 6.46
N PHE A 95 4.95 -3.21 5.57
CA PHE A 95 4.78 -4.64 5.33
C PHE A 95 5.96 -5.37 5.96
N THR A 96 5.73 -6.14 7.01
CA THR A 96 6.79 -6.91 7.68
C THR A 96 7.07 -8.19 6.89
N VAL A 97 8.33 -8.42 6.54
CA VAL A 97 8.75 -9.58 5.75
C VAL A 97 9.29 -10.71 6.62
N ASN A 98 9.12 -11.94 6.14
CA ASN A 98 9.69 -13.15 6.74
C ASN A 98 10.92 -13.58 5.96
N ASN A 99 11.84 -14.28 6.63
CA ASN A 99 13.05 -14.83 6.01
C ASN A 99 12.73 -16.09 5.19
N VAL A 100 12.03 -15.89 4.07
CA VAL A 100 11.70 -16.96 3.12
C VAL A 100 11.87 -16.46 1.68
N THR A 101 12.10 -17.39 0.75
CA THR A 101 12.20 -17.10 -0.68
C THR A 101 10.88 -17.31 -1.41
N SER A 102 9.93 -18.00 -0.79
CA SER A 102 8.58 -18.18 -1.35
C SER A 102 7.80 -16.87 -1.37
N THR A 103 6.80 -16.80 -2.22
CA THR A 103 5.88 -15.66 -2.31
C THR A 103 5.20 -15.41 -0.96
N GLN A 104 5.23 -14.15 -0.52
CA GLN A 104 4.58 -13.67 0.69
C GLN A 104 3.40 -12.79 0.32
N ASN A 105 2.29 -12.95 1.05
CA ASN A 105 1.13 -12.05 0.99
C ASN A 105 1.08 -11.30 2.32
N ILE A 106 1.35 -10.01 2.31
CA ILE A 106 1.55 -9.23 3.53
C ILE A 106 0.52 -8.12 3.60
N VAL A 107 -0.23 -8.07 4.70
CA VAL A 107 -1.16 -6.99 5.00
C VAL A 107 -0.39 -5.84 5.66
N LEU A 108 -0.70 -4.62 5.25
CA LEU A 108 -0.08 -3.41 5.78
C LEU A 108 -0.28 -3.32 7.31
N ASN A 109 0.79 -3.05 8.04
CA ASN A 109 0.82 -2.94 9.52
C ASN A 109 0.32 -4.19 10.26
N GLY A 110 0.15 -5.32 9.59
CA GLY A 110 -0.53 -6.50 10.16
C GLY A 110 -1.99 -6.25 10.54
N LEU A 111 -2.56 -5.10 10.14
CA LEU A 111 -3.93 -4.66 10.40
C LEU A 111 -4.69 -4.53 9.08
N PHE A 112 -6.04 -4.51 9.20
CA PHE A 112 -6.90 -4.63 8.05
C PHE A 112 -7.13 -3.33 7.27
N ALA A 113 -7.04 -2.16 7.91
CA ALA A 113 -7.30 -0.92 7.21
C ALA A 113 -6.62 0.28 7.85
N VAL A 114 -6.28 1.24 7.01
CA VAL A 114 -5.69 2.53 7.38
C VAL A 114 -6.41 3.65 6.66
N GLY A 115 -6.40 4.85 7.23
CA GLY A 115 -6.87 6.07 6.55
C GLY A 115 -5.97 6.38 5.36
N VAL A 116 -6.59 6.85 4.27
CA VAL A 116 -5.88 7.12 3.01
C VAL A 116 -6.21 8.52 2.48
N PRO A 117 -5.32 9.15 1.70
CA PRO A 117 -5.60 10.39 1.00
C PRO A 117 -6.79 10.24 0.04
N LYS A 118 -7.47 11.35 -0.26
CA LYS A 118 -8.58 11.37 -1.23
C LYS A 118 -8.20 10.71 -2.56
N LYS A 119 -7.05 11.05 -3.08
CA LYS A 119 -6.45 10.46 -4.29
C LYS A 119 -4.94 10.45 -4.13
N ALA A 120 -4.28 9.37 -4.49
CA ALA A 120 -2.82 9.26 -4.37
C ALA A 120 -2.22 8.22 -5.31
N ASP A 121 -0.96 8.45 -5.66
CA ASP A 121 -0.05 7.41 -6.11
C ASP A 121 0.64 6.77 -4.90
N TYR A 122 0.99 5.50 -5.01
CA TYR A 122 1.63 4.75 -3.92
C TYR A 122 3.02 4.27 -4.30
N TYR A 123 3.90 4.22 -3.30
CA TYR A 123 5.31 3.88 -3.45
C TYR A 123 5.70 2.84 -2.42
N ILE A 124 6.50 1.87 -2.84
CA ILE A 124 7.12 0.87 -1.96
C ILE A 124 8.58 1.24 -1.78
N HIS A 125 9.00 1.39 -0.53
CA HIS A 125 10.41 1.56 -0.15
C HIS A 125 10.90 0.26 0.49
N ASN A 126 11.90 -0.35 -0.12
CA ASN A 126 12.59 -1.51 0.47
C ASN A 126 13.52 -1.01 1.59
N ASN A 127 12.96 -0.90 2.79
CA ASN A 127 13.58 -0.22 3.91
C ASN A 127 14.54 -1.12 4.69
N GLY A 128 15.63 -1.51 4.06
CA GLY A 128 16.72 -2.22 4.74
C GLY A 128 16.44 -3.72 4.98
N THR A 129 15.70 -4.38 4.08
CA THR A 129 15.47 -5.83 4.18
C THR A 129 16.73 -6.67 3.96
N GLY A 130 17.80 -6.05 3.45
CA GLY A 130 19.05 -6.71 3.10
C GLY A 130 19.05 -7.40 1.75
N GLN A 131 17.88 -7.53 1.11
CA GLN A 131 17.71 -8.21 -0.18
C GLN A 131 16.81 -7.39 -1.11
N SER A 132 16.90 -7.65 -2.41
CA SER A 132 15.99 -7.06 -3.39
C SER A 132 14.63 -7.75 -3.37
N LEU A 133 13.54 -6.98 -3.34
CA LEU A 133 12.22 -7.50 -3.69
C LEU A 133 12.26 -7.86 -5.18
N SER A 134 11.93 -9.10 -5.51
CA SER A 134 11.99 -9.58 -6.89
C SER A 134 10.92 -8.91 -7.76
N ALA A 135 11.18 -8.82 -9.06
CA ALA A 135 10.17 -8.38 -10.02
C ALA A 135 8.92 -9.29 -9.97
N GLY A 136 7.80 -8.73 -10.39
CA GLY A 136 6.51 -9.43 -10.39
C GLY A 136 5.71 -9.25 -9.09
N TRP A 137 6.12 -8.35 -8.20
CA TRP A 137 5.30 -8.01 -7.03
C TRP A 137 4.02 -7.30 -7.42
N THR A 138 3.00 -7.45 -6.59
CA THR A 138 1.71 -6.78 -6.77
C THR A 138 1.33 -5.99 -5.53
N LEU A 139 0.64 -4.87 -5.74
CA LEU A 139 0.03 -4.08 -4.67
C LEU A 139 -1.46 -3.92 -4.96
N LYS A 140 -2.29 -4.33 -4.00
CA LYS A 140 -3.75 -4.23 -4.09
C LYS A 140 -4.29 -3.43 -2.93
N VAL A 141 -5.37 -2.69 -3.19
CA VAL A 141 -6.10 -1.91 -2.20
C VAL A 141 -7.56 -2.30 -2.19
N THR A 142 -8.13 -2.50 -1.00
CA THR A 142 -9.55 -2.80 -0.81
C THR A 142 -10.16 -1.75 0.13
N PRO A 143 -11.13 -0.96 -0.35
CA PRO A 143 -11.78 0.06 0.48
C PRO A 143 -12.60 -0.56 1.61
N ARG A 144 -12.66 0.14 2.73
CA ARG A 144 -13.41 -0.31 3.92
C ARG A 144 -14.07 0.87 4.63
N THR A 145 -15.23 0.63 5.17
CA THR A 145 -15.90 1.56 6.10
C THR A 145 -16.70 0.82 7.16
N ASN A 146 -17.13 1.56 8.17
CA ASN A 146 -18.12 1.10 9.13
C ASN A 146 -19.46 1.76 8.78
N LYS A 147 -20.55 0.99 8.81
CA LYS A 147 -21.91 1.49 8.65
C LYS A 147 -22.77 1.00 9.80
N ALA A 148 -23.81 1.77 10.14
CA ALA A 148 -24.86 1.26 10.97
C ALA A 148 -25.53 0.06 10.27
N ALA A 149 -25.83 -0.99 11.02
CA ALA A 149 -26.64 -2.09 10.49
C ALA A 149 -28.03 -1.59 10.09
N PRO A 150 -28.62 -2.11 9.03
CA PRO A 150 -29.97 -1.73 8.60
C PRO A 150 -31.03 -2.07 9.63
#